data_dd579ac38edbd639154454076116da94
#
_entry.id   dd579ac38edbd639154454076116da94
#
_cell.length_a   1.000
_cell.length_b   1.000
_cell.length_c   1.000
_cell.angle_alpha   90.00
_cell.angle_beta   90.00
_cell.angle_gamma   90.00
#
_symmetry.space_group_name_H-M   'P 1'
#
loop_
_entity.id
_entity.type
_entity.pdbx_description
1 polymer ?
#
loop_
_entity_poly.entity_id
_entity_poly.type
_entity_poly.pdbx_seq_one_letter_code
_entity_poly.pdbx_strand_id
1 'polypeptide(L)'
;MRHFLILMHRYVGLMLVPFLLIVGLTGSVLAFYDGLDRWLNPSLLTVPVPENDPGTPFDPFALRGKAEALQPRGRVDWFDLRYKPGRTVRYFLLPRINPETGEPFKLPYNEMYFNPYTGELVGTRTFAKTLFSKESVMSFLYRLHYALAMPDQLFRFGSLVLGVAALLWFFDNFVGLYLTFPARQKQNGKPREKSNPPGKSLRRFLKRWKPAWKVKFSRFTYDLHRASGLWVWGLLLVMAWSGMAFNLKEVYEPVMSGMLNMRAGAPPAVKPPVNTPLMDWGAAREHGRRHVQAASARYGFSIAQEISIAVDRERGVYDYRVKTDQDMGKGGATVTVLNAYTGELIRLTLPATDSVGDAVHRWITWLHTARVFGRPMQIIVCTTGIIVVSLSVTGVMIWWRKRTPNKNSGLAGDA
;
A
#
# COMPACT_ATOMS: atom_id res chain seq x y z
N MET A 1 -16.05 -27.78 16.46
CA MET A 1 -15.46 -26.94 15.38
C MET A 1 -16.06 -25.54 15.30
N ARG A 2 -17.38 -25.33 15.06
CA ARG A 2 -17.96 -23.97 14.92
C ARG A 2 -17.79 -23.10 16.18
N HIS A 3 -17.93 -23.65 17.39
CA HIS A 3 -17.72 -22.91 18.63
C HIS A 3 -16.26 -22.41 18.76
N PHE A 4 -15.29 -23.26 18.45
CA PHE A 4 -13.87 -22.88 18.38
C PHE A 4 -13.63 -21.74 17.40
N LEU A 5 -14.16 -21.82 16.18
CA LEU A 5 -14.04 -20.75 15.18
C LEU A 5 -14.69 -19.42 15.63
N ILE A 6 -15.79 -19.47 16.39
CA ILE A 6 -16.38 -18.27 17.00
C ILE A 6 -15.45 -17.63 18.02
N LEU A 7 -14.80 -18.44 18.88
CA LEU A 7 -13.84 -17.94 19.85
C LEU A 7 -12.59 -17.39 19.17
N MET A 8 -12.07 -18.11 18.17
CA MET A 8 -10.92 -17.68 17.37
C MET A 8 -11.19 -16.32 16.72
N HIS A 9 -12.27 -16.18 15.93
CA HIS A 9 -12.65 -14.91 15.29
C HIS A 9 -12.83 -13.79 16.32
N ARG A 10 -13.41 -14.08 17.48
CA ARG A 10 -13.59 -13.10 18.56
C ARG A 10 -12.28 -12.58 19.09
N TYR A 11 -11.35 -13.48 19.51
CA TYR A 11 -10.13 -13.07 20.20
C TYR A 11 -9.08 -12.55 19.21
N VAL A 12 -8.93 -13.19 18.06
CA VAL A 12 -8.08 -12.67 16.97
C VAL A 12 -8.59 -11.30 16.53
N GLY A 13 -9.89 -11.19 16.28
CA GLY A 13 -10.51 -9.92 15.91
C GLY A 13 -10.27 -8.81 16.94
N LEU A 14 -10.44 -9.09 18.24
CA LEU A 14 -10.16 -8.11 19.31
C LEU A 14 -8.69 -7.69 19.37
N MET A 15 -7.77 -8.63 19.19
CA MET A 15 -6.33 -8.33 19.14
C MET A 15 -5.99 -7.46 17.92
N LEU A 16 -6.66 -7.66 16.80
CA LEU A 16 -6.46 -6.88 15.58
C LEU A 16 -7.07 -5.48 15.62
N VAL A 17 -8.04 -5.20 16.52
CA VAL A 17 -8.76 -3.92 16.58
C VAL A 17 -7.84 -2.69 16.53
N PRO A 18 -6.82 -2.53 17.39
CA PRO A 18 -5.99 -1.33 17.38
C PRO A 18 -5.30 -1.11 16.03
N PHE A 19 -4.80 -2.18 15.42
CA PHE A 19 -4.14 -2.13 14.12
C PHE A 19 -5.12 -1.78 12.99
N LEU A 20 -6.28 -2.44 12.95
CA LEU A 20 -7.29 -2.21 11.93
C LEU A 20 -7.95 -0.83 12.05
N LEU A 21 -8.08 -0.26 13.25
CA LEU A 21 -8.50 1.12 13.43
C LEU A 21 -7.48 2.09 12.83
N ILE A 22 -6.19 1.91 13.14
CA ILE A 22 -5.11 2.76 12.62
C ILE A 22 -5.06 2.66 11.08
N VAL A 23 -4.93 1.45 10.52
CA VAL A 23 -4.78 1.29 9.07
C VAL A 23 -6.06 1.63 8.31
N GLY A 24 -7.24 1.40 8.88
CA GLY A 24 -8.52 1.75 8.29
C GLY A 24 -8.71 3.27 8.18
N LEU A 25 -8.46 4.01 9.28
CA LEU A 25 -8.56 5.46 9.30
C LEU A 25 -7.51 6.10 8.39
N THR A 26 -6.24 5.74 8.58
CA THR A 26 -5.16 6.32 7.79
C THR A 26 -5.26 5.95 6.31
N GLY A 27 -5.60 4.70 5.98
CA GLY A 27 -5.79 4.24 4.60
C GLY A 27 -6.93 4.97 3.88
N SER A 28 -8.03 5.28 4.60
CA SER A 28 -9.13 6.08 4.03
C SER A 28 -8.67 7.48 3.61
N VAL A 29 -7.83 8.13 4.41
CA VAL A 29 -7.26 9.45 4.09
C VAL A 29 -6.22 9.33 2.98
N LEU A 30 -5.34 8.34 3.06
CA LEU A 30 -4.24 8.12 2.11
C LEU A 30 -4.70 7.75 0.69
N ALA A 31 -5.93 7.26 0.52
CA ALA A 31 -6.54 7.08 -0.79
C ALA A 31 -6.53 8.37 -1.63
N PHE A 32 -6.53 9.54 -0.97
CA PHE A 32 -6.49 10.86 -1.59
C PHE A 32 -5.19 11.64 -1.30
N TYR A 33 -4.10 10.94 -0.97
CA TYR A 33 -2.82 11.51 -0.53
C TYR A 33 -2.38 12.72 -1.37
N ASP A 34 -2.21 12.55 -2.68
CA ASP A 34 -1.70 13.62 -3.58
C ASP A 34 -2.61 14.86 -3.63
N GLY A 35 -3.91 14.66 -3.52
CA GLY A 35 -4.89 15.76 -3.52
C GLY A 35 -4.88 16.54 -2.21
N LEU A 36 -4.90 15.82 -1.11
CA LEU A 36 -4.92 16.39 0.24
C LEU A 36 -3.59 17.07 0.58
N ASP A 37 -2.44 16.46 0.25
CA ASP A 37 -1.13 17.08 0.50
C ASP A 37 -0.98 18.41 -0.26
N ARG A 38 -1.44 18.47 -1.52
CA ARG A 38 -1.45 19.73 -2.28
C ARG A 38 -2.41 20.78 -1.74
N TRP A 39 -3.58 20.36 -1.30
CA TRP A 39 -4.54 21.26 -0.69
C TRP A 39 -3.98 21.88 0.62
N LEU A 40 -3.27 21.10 1.42
CA LEU A 40 -2.63 21.56 2.66
C LEU A 40 -1.38 22.41 2.38
N ASN A 41 -0.62 22.10 1.33
CA ASN A 41 0.69 22.67 1.05
C ASN A 41 0.81 23.21 -0.38
N PRO A 42 -0.09 24.12 -0.84
CA PRO A 42 -0.08 24.59 -2.21
C PRO A 42 1.22 25.34 -2.56
N SER A 43 1.76 26.14 -1.64
CA SER A 43 3.01 26.91 -1.83
C SER A 43 4.24 26.04 -2.03
N LEU A 44 4.24 24.80 -1.51
CA LEU A 44 5.35 23.86 -1.66
C LEU A 44 5.20 22.95 -2.89
N LEU A 45 3.95 22.62 -3.25
CA LEU A 45 3.66 21.54 -4.21
C LEU A 45 3.11 22.01 -5.54
N THR A 46 2.86 23.34 -5.69
CA THR A 46 2.37 23.90 -6.95
C THR A 46 3.23 25.08 -7.41
N VAL A 47 3.37 25.21 -8.72
CA VAL A 47 4.04 26.33 -9.37
C VAL A 47 3.19 26.78 -10.56
N PRO A 48 3.22 28.06 -10.94
CA PRO A 48 2.55 28.54 -12.16
C PRO A 48 3.16 27.86 -13.40
N VAL A 49 2.32 27.52 -14.35
CA VAL A 49 2.77 27.12 -15.69
C VAL A 49 3.00 28.38 -16.49
N PRO A 50 4.17 28.59 -17.14
CA PRO A 50 4.41 29.74 -17.99
C PRO A 50 3.38 29.81 -19.13
N GLU A 51 2.73 30.99 -19.34
CA GLU A 51 1.60 31.16 -20.28
C GLU A 51 2.05 31.18 -21.72
N ASN A 52 3.18 31.81 -22.04
CA ASN A 52 3.62 32.11 -23.41
C ASN A 52 4.55 31.05 -24.02
N ASP A 53 5.21 30.31 -23.24
CA ASP A 53 6.03 29.13 -23.59
C ASP A 53 6.25 28.32 -22.33
N PRO A 54 5.62 27.14 -22.19
CA PRO A 54 5.89 26.28 -21.05
C PRO A 54 7.37 25.89 -20.97
N GLY A 55 8.19 26.23 -22.00
CA GLY A 55 9.62 25.92 -22.05
C GLY A 55 9.87 24.41 -21.97
N THR A 56 11.04 23.99 -22.34
CA THR A 56 11.49 22.64 -22.00
C THR A 56 11.80 22.63 -20.50
N PRO A 57 11.13 21.82 -19.67
CA PRO A 57 11.43 21.71 -18.25
C PRO A 57 12.91 21.37 -18.05
N PHE A 58 13.48 21.84 -16.94
CA PHE A 58 14.86 21.53 -16.58
C PHE A 58 15.11 20.02 -16.60
N ASP A 59 16.30 19.65 -17.05
CA ASP A 59 16.72 18.25 -17.04
C ASP A 59 16.68 17.70 -15.62
N PRO A 60 15.98 16.57 -15.36
CA PRO A 60 15.88 15.94 -14.05
C PRO A 60 17.25 15.60 -13.43
N PHE A 61 18.25 15.29 -14.25
CA PHE A 61 19.59 14.99 -13.79
C PHE A 61 20.33 16.25 -13.30
N ALA A 62 20.14 17.38 -13.99
CA ALA A 62 20.68 18.66 -13.55
C ALA A 62 20.05 19.10 -12.21
N LEU A 63 18.73 18.95 -12.05
CA LEU A 63 18.05 19.25 -10.78
C LEU A 63 18.49 18.31 -9.64
N ARG A 64 18.73 17.02 -9.94
CA ARG A 64 19.32 16.08 -9.01
C ARG A 64 20.70 16.56 -8.53
N GLY A 65 21.57 16.93 -9.47
CA GLY A 65 22.89 17.48 -9.15
C GLY A 65 22.81 18.74 -8.28
N LYS A 66 21.86 19.64 -8.60
CA LYS A 66 21.59 20.85 -7.81
C LYS A 66 21.12 20.52 -6.39
N ALA A 67 20.25 19.50 -6.22
CA ALA A 67 19.80 19.06 -4.90
C ALA A 67 20.95 18.54 -4.05
N GLU A 68 21.86 17.74 -4.62
CA GLU A 68 23.04 17.23 -3.91
C GLU A 68 24.08 18.35 -3.64
N ALA A 69 24.21 19.33 -4.53
CA ALA A 69 25.08 20.49 -4.31
C ALA A 69 24.58 21.38 -3.17
N LEU A 70 23.26 21.60 -3.07
CA LEU A 70 22.65 22.37 -1.98
C LEU A 70 22.66 21.63 -0.64
N GLN A 71 22.69 20.30 -0.64
CA GLN A 71 22.78 19.48 0.56
C GLN A 71 23.85 18.37 0.38
N PRO A 72 25.14 18.69 0.52
CA PRO A 72 26.25 17.75 0.25
C PRO A 72 26.27 16.51 1.17
N ARG A 73 25.65 16.59 2.37
CA ARG A 73 25.52 15.47 3.31
C ARG A 73 24.41 14.48 2.91
N GLY A 74 23.58 14.85 1.93
CA GLY A 74 22.54 14.01 1.34
C GLY A 74 22.96 13.47 -0.03
N ARG A 75 22.24 12.42 -0.47
CA ARG A 75 22.32 11.88 -1.83
C ARG A 75 20.91 11.54 -2.32
N VAL A 76 20.73 11.60 -3.62
CA VAL A 76 19.46 11.24 -4.29
C VAL A 76 19.67 9.93 -5.04
N ASP A 77 19.07 8.86 -4.55
CA ASP A 77 19.18 7.53 -5.15
C ASP A 77 17.94 7.14 -5.99
N TRP A 78 16.91 7.99 -6.03
CA TRP A 78 15.73 7.83 -6.87
C TRP A 78 15.11 9.18 -7.21
N PHE A 79 14.64 9.36 -8.47
CA PHE A 79 13.89 10.54 -8.90
C PHE A 79 13.00 10.25 -10.12
N ASP A 80 11.93 11.04 -10.26
CA ASP A 80 11.04 11.02 -11.43
C ASP A 80 11.75 11.65 -12.64
N LEU A 81 11.59 11.01 -13.82
CA LEU A 81 12.02 11.55 -15.11
C LEU A 81 10.91 12.35 -15.81
N ARG A 82 9.71 12.32 -15.26
CA ARG A 82 8.53 13.02 -15.80
C ARG A 82 8.14 14.20 -14.94
N TYR A 83 7.68 15.24 -15.58
CA TYR A 83 7.07 16.40 -14.94
C TYR A 83 5.57 16.40 -15.11
N LYS A 84 4.87 16.94 -14.13
CA LYS A 84 3.43 17.20 -14.18
C LYS A 84 3.24 18.71 -14.26
N PRO A 85 2.50 19.24 -15.26
CA PRO A 85 2.25 20.66 -15.36
C PRO A 85 1.70 21.25 -14.05
N GLY A 86 2.19 22.42 -13.68
CA GLY A 86 1.76 23.13 -12.48
C GLY A 86 2.21 22.51 -11.15
N ARG A 87 3.20 21.62 -11.16
CA ARG A 87 3.72 20.97 -9.95
C ARG A 87 5.22 21.14 -9.79
N THR A 88 5.63 21.24 -8.52
CA THR A 88 7.04 21.10 -8.16
C THR A 88 7.53 19.68 -8.37
N VAL A 89 8.83 19.52 -8.57
CA VAL A 89 9.52 18.24 -8.63
C VAL A 89 10.19 17.97 -7.30
N ARG A 90 9.96 16.77 -6.76
CA ARG A 90 10.53 16.36 -5.48
C ARG A 90 11.77 15.51 -5.66
N TYR A 91 12.82 15.86 -4.90
CA TYR A 91 13.99 15.03 -4.69
C TYR A 91 14.07 14.61 -3.22
N PHE A 92 14.14 13.30 -3.00
CA PHE A 92 14.28 12.74 -1.66
C PHE A 92 15.74 12.45 -1.37
N LEU A 93 16.24 13.01 -0.26
CA LEU A 93 17.62 12.89 0.17
C LEU A 93 17.77 11.76 1.18
N LEU A 94 18.64 10.82 0.87
CA LEU A 94 19.16 9.85 1.83
C LEU A 94 20.47 10.39 2.44
N PRO A 95 20.72 10.19 3.73
CA PRO A 95 21.97 10.65 4.34
C PRO A 95 23.17 9.88 3.76
N ARG A 96 24.27 10.60 3.52
CA ARG A 96 25.58 9.98 3.28
C ARG A 96 26.17 9.52 4.61
N ILE A 97 27.08 8.56 4.55
CA ILE A 97 27.84 8.14 5.72
C ILE A 97 28.93 9.17 6.01
N ASN A 98 29.03 9.60 7.25
CA ASN A 98 30.13 10.43 7.72
C ASN A 98 31.42 9.60 7.77
N PRO A 99 32.44 9.94 7.00
CA PRO A 99 33.71 9.17 6.97
C PRO A 99 34.44 9.13 8.30
N GLU A 100 34.23 10.12 9.17
CA GLU A 100 34.90 10.23 10.47
C GLU A 100 34.28 9.33 11.53
N THR A 101 32.94 9.16 11.49
CA THR A 101 32.19 8.43 12.53
C THR A 101 31.66 7.08 12.06
N GLY A 102 31.61 6.85 10.74
CA GLY A 102 30.95 5.68 10.14
C GLY A 102 29.42 5.71 10.20
N GLU A 103 28.81 6.77 10.78
CA GLU A 103 27.38 6.91 10.96
C GLU A 103 26.76 7.80 9.88
N PRO A 104 25.44 7.63 9.57
CA PRO A 104 24.75 8.51 8.65
C PRO A 104 24.71 9.96 9.16
N PHE A 105 24.94 10.93 8.28
CA PHE A 105 24.77 12.34 8.62
C PHE A 105 23.33 12.63 9.02
N LYS A 106 23.13 13.48 10.03
CA LYS A 106 21.81 14.04 10.35
C LYS A 106 21.49 15.15 9.35
N LEU A 107 20.40 14.96 8.59
CA LEU A 107 19.91 15.95 7.64
C LEU A 107 18.86 16.86 8.31
N PRO A 108 18.91 18.19 8.10
CA PRO A 108 17.90 19.12 8.61
C PRO A 108 16.53 18.91 7.92
N TYR A 109 16.53 18.41 6.71
CA TYR A 109 15.39 18.03 5.89
C TYR A 109 15.81 16.91 4.93
N ASN A 110 14.84 16.14 4.42
CA ASN A 110 15.10 15.06 3.48
C ASN A 110 14.24 15.12 2.21
N GLU A 111 13.45 16.16 2.03
CA GLU A 111 12.73 16.44 0.79
C GLU A 111 13.04 17.84 0.32
N MET A 112 13.37 17.98 -0.97
CA MET A 112 13.59 19.25 -1.67
C MET A 112 12.62 19.33 -2.85
N TYR A 113 12.03 20.49 -3.04
CA TYR A 113 11.03 20.75 -4.07
C TYR A 113 11.51 21.85 -4.99
N PHE A 114 11.63 21.55 -6.28
CA PHE A 114 12.10 22.48 -7.29
C PHE A 114 10.98 22.88 -8.26
N ASN A 115 11.04 24.10 -8.74
CA ASN A 115 10.26 24.53 -9.88
C ASN A 115 10.86 23.90 -11.16
N PRO A 116 10.13 23.06 -11.90
CA PRO A 116 10.67 22.41 -13.09
C PRO A 116 10.94 23.38 -14.24
N TYR A 117 10.35 24.58 -14.23
CA TYR A 117 10.48 25.57 -15.30
C TYR A 117 11.67 26.52 -15.06
N THR A 118 11.95 26.89 -13.81
CA THR A 118 13.02 27.84 -13.47
C THR A 118 14.26 27.15 -12.86
N GLY A 119 14.10 25.89 -12.42
CA GLY A 119 15.14 25.16 -11.69
C GLY A 119 15.38 25.68 -10.28
N GLU A 120 14.55 26.59 -9.74
CA GLU A 120 14.72 27.18 -8.43
C GLU A 120 14.19 26.25 -7.33
N LEU A 121 14.82 26.29 -6.16
CA LEU A 121 14.34 25.60 -4.96
C LEU A 121 13.11 26.34 -4.41
N VAL A 122 11.96 25.71 -4.45
CA VAL A 122 10.69 26.24 -3.90
C VAL A 122 10.64 26.09 -2.39
N GLY A 123 11.15 24.99 -1.86
CA GLY A 123 11.19 24.75 -0.42
C GLY A 123 11.68 23.35 -0.06
N THR A 124 11.75 23.11 1.24
CA THR A 124 12.21 21.86 1.83
C THR A 124 11.21 21.33 2.86
N ARG A 125 11.23 20.01 3.09
CA ARG A 125 10.37 19.37 4.09
C ARG A 125 11.11 18.19 4.74
N THR A 126 10.78 17.91 6.00
CA THR A 126 11.19 16.66 6.66
C THR A 126 10.02 15.68 6.58
N PHE A 127 10.23 14.58 5.87
CA PHE A 127 9.24 13.53 5.71
C PHE A 127 8.84 12.91 7.06
N ALA A 128 7.55 12.80 7.31
CA ALA A 128 6.97 12.17 8.49
C ALA A 128 7.45 12.72 9.85
N LYS A 129 7.81 14.01 9.91
CA LYS A 129 8.35 14.64 11.12
C LYS A 129 7.34 14.61 12.27
N THR A 130 6.09 15.05 12.03
CA THR A 130 5.05 15.17 13.06
C THR A 130 3.65 15.18 12.47
N LEU A 131 2.65 14.77 13.27
CA LEU A 131 1.23 14.89 12.94
C LEU A 131 0.73 16.35 13.04
N PHE A 132 1.38 17.18 13.84
CA PHE A 132 0.90 18.53 14.18
C PHE A 132 1.36 19.62 13.22
N SER A 133 2.08 19.29 12.15
CA SER A 133 2.47 20.21 11.09
C SER A 133 1.72 19.89 9.80
N LYS A 134 1.08 20.91 9.20
CA LYS A 134 0.39 20.77 7.91
C LYS A 134 1.33 20.27 6.82
N GLU A 135 2.62 20.64 6.90
CA GLU A 135 3.62 20.25 5.93
C GLU A 135 3.91 18.74 5.98
N SER A 136 3.88 18.13 7.16
CA SER A 136 4.27 16.73 7.35
C SER A 136 3.14 15.77 7.71
N VAL A 137 1.91 16.25 7.95
CA VAL A 137 0.79 15.41 8.39
C VAL A 137 0.51 14.25 7.41
N MET A 138 0.50 14.50 6.11
CA MET A 138 0.21 13.45 5.13
C MET A 138 1.32 12.39 5.08
N SER A 139 2.58 12.80 5.13
CA SER A 139 3.71 11.87 5.20
C SER A 139 3.80 11.15 6.55
N PHE A 140 3.38 11.79 7.65
CA PHE A 140 3.26 11.13 8.95
C PHE A 140 2.15 10.07 8.94
N LEU A 141 0.96 10.37 8.42
CA LEU A 141 -0.12 9.39 8.27
C LEU A 141 0.30 8.21 7.39
N TYR A 142 1.08 8.47 6.34
CA TYR A 142 1.65 7.41 5.52
C TYR A 142 2.59 6.51 6.33
N ARG A 143 3.50 7.09 7.12
CA ARG A 143 4.40 6.34 7.99
C ARG A 143 3.66 5.58 9.10
N LEU A 144 2.61 6.17 9.67
CA LEU A 144 1.74 5.52 10.64
C LEU A 144 1.05 4.29 10.04
N HIS A 145 0.58 4.42 8.78
CA HIS A 145 -0.14 3.37 8.08
C HIS A 145 0.71 2.12 7.81
N TYR A 146 1.99 2.27 7.48
CA TYR A 146 2.80 1.13 7.05
C TYR A 146 3.87 0.69 8.07
N ALA A 147 4.17 1.52 9.07
CA ALA A 147 5.19 1.21 10.08
C ALA A 147 4.87 1.74 11.49
N LEU A 148 3.58 2.02 11.80
CA LEU A 148 3.12 2.51 13.10
C LEU A 148 3.83 3.81 13.56
N ALA A 149 4.30 4.64 12.63
CA ALA A 149 5.10 5.84 12.86
C ALA A 149 6.35 5.60 13.73
N MET A 150 6.86 4.38 13.76
CA MET A 150 8.07 4.04 14.52
C MET A 150 9.28 4.85 14.04
N PRO A 151 10.22 5.22 14.93
CA PRO A 151 11.50 5.82 14.57
C PRO A 151 12.28 4.95 13.56
N ASP A 152 13.26 5.55 12.86
CA ASP A 152 14.01 4.85 11.81
C ASP A 152 14.67 3.56 12.29
N GLN A 153 15.19 3.54 13.53
CA GLN A 153 15.82 2.37 14.16
C GLN A 153 14.82 1.22 14.41
N LEU A 154 13.55 1.54 14.64
CA LEU A 154 12.46 0.59 14.90
C LEU A 154 11.50 0.43 13.72
N PHE A 155 11.82 1.04 12.59
CA PHE A 155 10.97 1.00 11.40
C PHE A 155 10.61 -0.43 10.99
N ARG A 156 11.60 -1.32 10.92
CA ARG A 156 11.41 -2.72 10.55
C ARG A 156 10.50 -3.46 11.56
N PHE A 157 10.59 -3.13 12.84
CA PHE A 157 9.71 -3.70 13.86
C PHE A 157 8.26 -3.27 13.66
N GLY A 158 7.99 -1.98 13.43
CA GLY A 158 6.64 -1.48 13.18
C GLY A 158 6.00 -2.11 11.93
N SER A 159 6.77 -2.22 10.84
CA SER A 159 6.29 -2.86 9.62
C SER A 159 6.06 -4.36 9.80
N LEU A 160 6.92 -5.08 10.54
CA LEU A 160 6.75 -6.49 10.86
C LEU A 160 5.47 -6.75 11.66
N VAL A 161 5.20 -5.92 12.69
CA VAL A 161 3.98 -6.01 13.50
C VAL A 161 2.73 -5.89 12.62
N LEU A 162 2.70 -4.92 11.71
CA LEU A 162 1.58 -4.76 10.76
C LEU A 162 1.52 -5.91 9.75
N GLY A 163 2.65 -6.45 9.31
CA GLY A 163 2.70 -7.62 8.43
C GLY A 163 2.11 -8.87 9.08
N VAL A 164 2.44 -9.12 10.36
CA VAL A 164 1.85 -10.22 11.15
C VAL A 164 0.36 -9.97 11.38
N ALA A 165 -0.05 -8.75 11.69
CA ALA A 165 -1.46 -8.40 11.81
C ALA A 165 -2.22 -8.66 10.49
N ALA A 166 -1.63 -8.33 9.34
CA ALA A 166 -2.22 -8.59 8.03
C ALA A 166 -2.36 -10.10 7.75
N LEU A 167 -1.37 -10.91 8.13
CA LEU A 167 -1.41 -12.38 8.02
C LEU A 167 -2.56 -12.97 8.86
N LEU A 168 -2.66 -12.57 10.11
CA LEU A 168 -3.74 -13.03 11.00
C LEU A 168 -5.11 -12.58 10.46
N TRP A 169 -5.20 -11.35 9.99
CA TRP A 169 -6.42 -10.82 9.40
C TRP A 169 -6.82 -11.56 8.12
N PHE A 170 -5.86 -11.94 7.29
CA PHE A 170 -6.12 -12.74 6.10
C PHE A 170 -6.83 -14.05 6.42
N PHE A 171 -6.33 -14.82 7.40
CA PHE A 171 -6.99 -16.06 7.81
C PHE A 171 -8.33 -15.82 8.51
N ASP A 172 -8.40 -14.78 9.34
CA ASP A 172 -9.64 -14.43 10.06
C ASP A 172 -10.78 -14.02 9.11
N ASN A 173 -10.48 -13.46 7.93
CA ASN A 173 -11.47 -13.19 6.89
C ASN A 173 -12.19 -14.47 6.41
N PHE A 174 -11.48 -15.59 6.27
CA PHE A 174 -12.12 -16.87 5.90
C PHE A 174 -12.98 -17.41 7.03
N VAL A 175 -12.52 -17.28 8.26
CA VAL A 175 -13.31 -17.67 9.44
C VAL A 175 -14.55 -16.81 9.54
N GLY A 176 -14.43 -15.50 9.40
CA GLY A 176 -15.55 -14.56 9.38
C GLY A 176 -16.58 -14.94 8.32
N LEU A 177 -16.14 -15.20 7.08
CA LEU A 177 -17.00 -15.66 6.00
C LEU A 177 -17.73 -16.96 6.38
N TYR A 178 -16.99 -17.97 6.85
CA TYR A 178 -17.57 -19.25 7.27
C TYR A 178 -18.65 -19.06 8.34
N LEU A 179 -18.45 -18.16 9.29
CA LEU A 179 -19.40 -17.89 10.37
C LEU A 179 -20.70 -17.22 9.87
N THR A 180 -20.69 -16.62 8.68
CA THR A 180 -21.90 -16.06 8.07
C THR A 180 -22.85 -17.13 7.53
N PHE A 181 -22.34 -18.34 7.20
CA PHE A 181 -23.21 -19.43 6.75
C PHE A 181 -24.12 -19.92 7.86
N PRO A 182 -25.37 -20.37 7.53
CA PRO A 182 -26.31 -20.89 8.51
C PRO A 182 -25.74 -22.09 9.27
N ALA A 183 -25.84 -22.08 10.60
CA ALA A 183 -25.54 -23.28 11.37
C ALA A 183 -26.59 -24.39 11.05
N ARG A 184 -26.14 -25.65 10.96
CA ARG A 184 -27.07 -26.79 10.90
C ARG A 184 -27.86 -26.84 12.21
N GLN A 185 -29.18 -26.74 12.12
CA GLN A 185 -30.03 -26.91 13.29
C GLN A 185 -30.12 -28.40 13.62
N LYS A 186 -29.75 -28.73 14.88
CA LYS A 186 -30.08 -30.04 15.47
C LYS A 186 -31.45 -29.95 16.09
N GLN A 187 -32.30 -30.89 15.85
CA GLN A 187 -33.59 -31.04 16.51
C GLN A 187 -33.51 -32.36 17.32
N ASN A 188 -33.66 -32.27 18.64
CA ASN A 188 -33.59 -33.42 19.57
C ASN A 188 -32.29 -34.27 19.43
N GLY A 189 -31.13 -33.65 19.30
CA GLY A 189 -29.85 -34.34 19.21
C GLY A 189 -29.57 -35.05 17.88
N LYS A 190 -30.55 -35.21 16.99
CA LYS A 190 -30.45 -35.85 15.67
C LYS A 190 -30.32 -34.78 14.58
N PRO A 191 -29.55 -35.03 13.49
CA PRO A 191 -29.53 -34.15 12.33
C PRO A 191 -30.98 -34.05 11.78
N ARG A 192 -31.49 -32.85 11.58
CA ARG A 192 -32.81 -32.66 10.99
C ARG A 192 -32.77 -33.08 9.54
N GLU A 193 -33.29 -34.25 9.24
CA GLU A 193 -33.38 -34.85 7.91
C GLU A 193 -34.55 -34.22 7.11
N LYS A 194 -34.66 -32.93 7.06
CA LYS A 194 -35.55 -32.28 6.11
C LYS A 194 -34.68 -31.53 5.10
N SER A 195 -34.68 -32.10 3.92
CA SER A 195 -34.28 -31.45 2.67
C SER A 195 -34.91 -30.07 2.58
N ASN A 196 -34.19 -29.04 3.10
CA ASN A 196 -34.55 -27.70 2.67
C ASN A 196 -34.22 -27.63 1.17
N PRO A 197 -35.21 -27.35 0.31
CA PRO A 197 -34.91 -27.19 -1.11
C PRO A 197 -33.79 -26.18 -1.28
N PRO A 198 -32.88 -26.37 -2.23
CA PRO A 198 -31.66 -25.57 -2.39
C PRO A 198 -31.92 -24.04 -2.40
N GLY A 199 -33.06 -23.60 -2.91
CA GLY A 199 -33.46 -22.19 -2.91
C GLY A 199 -33.73 -21.58 -1.53
N LYS A 200 -34.18 -22.35 -0.51
CA LYS A 200 -34.44 -21.84 0.84
C LYS A 200 -33.12 -21.54 1.60
N SER A 201 -32.07 -22.31 1.35
CA SER A 201 -30.75 -22.09 1.94
C SER A 201 -30.08 -20.81 1.38
N LEU A 202 -30.13 -20.65 0.07
CA LEU A 202 -29.63 -19.47 -0.63
C LEU A 202 -30.38 -18.19 -0.21
N ARG A 203 -31.72 -18.24 -0.15
CA ARG A 203 -32.55 -17.10 0.28
C ARG A 203 -32.24 -16.69 1.73
N ARG A 204 -31.95 -17.64 2.63
CA ARG A 204 -31.51 -17.34 4.01
C ARG A 204 -30.11 -16.72 4.05
N PHE A 205 -29.22 -17.17 3.21
CA PHE A 205 -27.87 -16.56 3.08
C PHE A 205 -28.00 -15.15 2.54
N LEU A 206 -28.74 -14.91 1.47
CA LEU A 206 -28.91 -13.56 0.88
C LEU A 206 -29.59 -12.57 1.85
N LYS A 207 -30.52 -13.04 2.72
CA LYS A 207 -31.07 -12.18 3.79
C LYS A 207 -29.99 -11.65 4.76
N ARG A 208 -28.86 -12.32 4.88
CA ARG A 208 -27.75 -11.89 5.75
C ARG A 208 -26.93 -10.74 5.19
N TRP A 209 -27.11 -10.42 3.90
CA TRP A 209 -26.52 -9.26 3.25
C TRP A 209 -27.21 -7.95 3.59
N LYS A 210 -28.37 -8.01 4.25
CA LYS A 210 -29.14 -6.82 4.63
C LYS A 210 -29.18 -6.67 6.15
N PRO A 211 -28.78 -5.51 6.70
CA PRO A 211 -29.04 -5.22 8.10
C PRO A 211 -30.54 -4.97 8.32
N ALA A 212 -31.05 -5.39 9.46
CA ALA A 212 -32.41 -5.06 9.86
C ALA A 212 -32.43 -3.69 10.54
N TRP A 213 -33.16 -2.72 9.96
CA TRP A 213 -33.16 -1.34 10.43
C TRP A 213 -34.12 -1.09 11.62
N LYS A 214 -35.26 -1.81 11.66
CA LYS A 214 -36.30 -1.66 12.69
C LYS A 214 -36.18 -2.73 13.78
N VAL A 215 -34.99 -2.80 14.45
CA VAL A 215 -34.73 -3.81 15.50
C VAL A 215 -33.97 -3.19 16.66
N LYS A 216 -33.90 -3.91 17.80
CA LYS A 216 -33.07 -3.47 18.94
C LYS A 216 -31.63 -3.20 18.50
N PHE A 217 -31.02 -2.16 19.03
CA PHE A 217 -29.66 -1.70 18.65
C PHE A 217 -28.60 -2.82 18.70
N SER A 218 -28.72 -3.76 19.63
CA SER A 218 -27.83 -4.93 19.72
C SER A 218 -27.90 -5.84 18.49
N ARG A 219 -29.10 -6.03 17.95
CA ARG A 219 -29.31 -6.83 16.74
C ARG A 219 -28.84 -6.08 15.50
N PHE A 220 -29.13 -4.77 15.44
CA PHE A 220 -28.64 -3.91 14.36
C PHE A 220 -27.11 -3.93 14.26
N THR A 221 -26.39 -3.74 15.40
CA THR A 221 -24.92 -3.79 15.46
C THR A 221 -24.36 -5.12 14.94
N TYR A 222 -24.98 -6.25 15.32
CA TYR A 222 -24.59 -7.57 14.83
C TYR A 222 -24.86 -7.74 13.34
N ASP A 223 -26.04 -7.32 12.86
CA ASP A 223 -26.41 -7.42 11.45
C ASP A 223 -25.55 -6.50 10.59
N LEU A 224 -25.22 -5.30 11.06
CA LEU A 224 -24.30 -4.37 10.39
C LEU A 224 -22.91 -4.96 10.27
N HIS A 225 -22.32 -5.46 11.36
CA HIS A 225 -20.99 -6.10 11.34
C HIS A 225 -20.94 -7.23 10.30
N ARG A 226 -21.93 -8.11 10.31
CA ARG A 226 -22.00 -9.24 9.39
C ARG A 226 -22.20 -8.80 7.93
N ALA A 227 -23.15 -7.90 7.67
CA ALA A 227 -23.50 -7.47 6.33
C ALA A 227 -22.36 -6.65 5.69
N SER A 228 -21.80 -5.68 6.41
CA SER A 228 -20.69 -4.85 5.89
C SER A 228 -19.47 -5.70 5.60
N GLY A 229 -19.12 -6.67 6.47
CA GLY A 229 -18.04 -7.61 6.19
C GLY A 229 -18.26 -8.44 4.92
N LEU A 230 -19.51 -8.88 4.67
CA LEU A 230 -19.86 -9.61 3.44
C LEU A 230 -19.77 -8.71 2.20
N TRP A 231 -20.23 -7.47 2.25
CA TRP A 231 -20.24 -6.56 1.09
C TRP A 231 -18.84 -6.31 0.51
N VAL A 232 -17.85 -6.21 1.37
CA VAL A 232 -16.49 -5.90 0.96
C VAL A 232 -15.51 -7.04 1.17
N TRP A 233 -15.98 -8.26 1.42
CA TRP A 233 -15.13 -9.40 1.77
C TRP A 233 -13.95 -9.61 0.81
N GLY A 234 -14.18 -9.56 -0.49
CA GLY A 234 -13.12 -9.68 -1.50
C GLY A 234 -12.08 -8.56 -1.41
N LEU A 235 -12.50 -7.32 -1.11
CA LEU A 235 -11.59 -6.20 -0.88
C LEU A 235 -10.81 -6.36 0.43
N LEU A 236 -11.44 -6.87 1.50
CA LEU A 236 -10.71 -7.16 2.74
C LEU A 236 -9.60 -8.19 2.53
N LEU A 237 -9.84 -9.22 1.70
CA LEU A 237 -8.79 -10.16 1.33
C LEU A 237 -7.66 -9.49 0.54
N VAL A 238 -7.99 -8.63 -0.43
CA VAL A 238 -6.99 -7.86 -1.18
C VAL A 238 -6.16 -6.99 -0.24
N MET A 239 -6.80 -6.27 0.70
CA MET A 239 -6.10 -5.40 1.66
C MET A 239 -5.20 -6.20 2.60
N ALA A 240 -5.67 -7.33 3.13
CA ALA A 240 -4.86 -8.18 4.02
C ALA A 240 -3.68 -8.81 3.28
N TRP A 241 -3.93 -9.38 2.09
CA TRP A 241 -2.90 -10.04 1.28
C TRP A 241 -1.82 -9.06 0.80
N SER A 242 -2.22 -7.89 0.33
CA SER A 242 -1.27 -6.83 -0.05
C SER A 242 -0.54 -6.23 1.15
N GLY A 243 -1.16 -6.17 2.34
CA GLY A 243 -0.47 -5.78 3.57
C GLY A 243 0.69 -6.72 3.90
N MET A 244 0.52 -8.03 3.68
CA MET A 244 1.63 -9.01 3.76
C MET A 244 2.69 -8.75 2.69
N ALA A 245 2.29 -8.49 1.45
CA ALA A 245 3.21 -8.21 0.34
C ALA A 245 4.12 -7.00 0.62
N PHE A 246 3.62 -6.00 1.34
CA PHE A 246 4.41 -4.81 1.71
C PHE A 246 5.29 -5.03 2.94
N ASN A 247 4.79 -5.71 3.96
CA ASN A 247 5.36 -5.67 5.29
C ASN A 247 5.95 -7.01 5.78
N LEU A 248 5.58 -8.14 5.14
CA LEU A 248 6.00 -9.49 5.52
C LEU A 248 6.45 -10.28 4.28
N LYS A 249 7.40 -9.73 3.53
CA LYS A 249 7.90 -10.28 2.27
C LYS A 249 8.48 -11.68 2.44
N GLU A 250 9.11 -11.94 3.57
CA GLU A 250 9.73 -13.21 3.90
C GLU A 250 8.75 -14.39 3.96
N VAL A 251 7.46 -14.10 4.16
CA VAL A 251 6.36 -15.09 4.09
C VAL A 251 5.64 -15.00 2.74
N TYR A 252 5.37 -13.77 2.28
CA TYR A 252 4.60 -13.55 1.06
C TYR A 252 5.29 -14.10 -0.19
N GLU A 253 6.58 -13.76 -0.40
CA GLU A 253 7.30 -14.12 -1.62
C GLU A 253 7.44 -15.64 -1.81
N PRO A 254 7.84 -16.45 -0.80
CA PRO A 254 7.88 -17.90 -0.94
C PRO A 254 6.52 -18.52 -1.24
N VAL A 255 5.45 -18.03 -0.61
CA VAL A 255 4.09 -18.53 -0.85
C VAL A 255 3.66 -18.24 -2.29
N MET A 256 3.85 -17.00 -2.77
CA MET A 256 3.48 -16.62 -4.12
C MET A 256 4.33 -17.33 -5.19
N SER A 257 5.62 -17.51 -4.93
CA SER A 257 6.52 -18.23 -5.85
C SER A 257 6.16 -19.71 -5.94
N GLY A 258 5.82 -20.35 -4.82
CA GLY A 258 5.42 -21.75 -4.79
C GLY A 258 4.03 -22.01 -5.39
N MET A 259 3.08 -21.08 -5.22
CA MET A 259 1.69 -21.27 -5.67
C MET A 259 1.43 -20.76 -7.09
N LEU A 260 2.04 -19.64 -7.47
CA LEU A 260 1.67 -18.89 -8.68
C LEU A 260 2.87 -18.54 -9.57
N ASN A 261 4.03 -19.17 -9.35
CA ASN A 261 5.26 -18.91 -10.10
C ASN A 261 5.64 -17.42 -10.14
N MET A 262 5.45 -16.69 -9.03
CA MET A 262 5.94 -15.32 -8.94
C MET A 262 7.47 -15.32 -9.07
N ARG A 263 8.01 -14.47 -9.93
CA ARG A 263 9.46 -14.28 -10.01
C ARG A 263 9.94 -13.69 -8.70
N ALA A 264 10.50 -14.54 -7.87
CA ALA A 264 10.89 -14.16 -6.52
C ALA A 264 11.94 -13.06 -6.54
N GLY A 265 11.73 -12.10 -5.66
CA GLY A 265 12.78 -11.32 -5.09
C GLY A 265 13.33 -10.19 -5.93
N ALA A 266 14.09 -9.41 -5.22
CA ALA A 266 14.97 -8.41 -5.78
C ALA A 266 16.03 -9.08 -6.68
N PRO A 267 16.55 -8.37 -7.69
CA PRO A 267 17.64 -8.86 -8.52
C PRO A 267 18.84 -9.27 -7.66
N PRO A 268 19.66 -10.22 -8.12
CA PRO A 268 20.87 -10.62 -7.40
C PRO A 268 21.77 -9.41 -7.16
N ALA A 269 22.37 -9.34 -5.96
CA ALA A 269 23.31 -8.28 -5.64
C ALA A 269 24.60 -8.47 -6.42
N VAL A 270 25.13 -7.38 -6.96
CA VAL A 270 26.48 -7.30 -7.48
C VAL A 270 27.42 -7.08 -6.29
N LYS A 271 28.36 -7.98 -6.05
CA LYS A 271 29.33 -7.86 -4.94
C LYS A 271 30.68 -7.34 -5.45
N PRO A 272 31.34 -6.47 -4.71
CA PRO A 272 30.94 -5.81 -3.46
C PRO A 272 29.84 -4.77 -3.68
N PRO A 273 29.12 -4.34 -2.60
CA PRO A 273 28.12 -3.26 -2.66
C PRO A 273 28.71 -1.99 -3.24
N VAL A 274 27.93 -1.30 -4.06
CA VAL A 274 28.39 -0.10 -4.78
C VAL A 274 28.08 1.15 -3.96
N ASN A 275 29.07 1.69 -3.29
CA ASN A 275 28.93 3.00 -2.63
C ASN A 275 28.85 4.15 -3.63
N THR A 276 29.61 4.06 -4.72
CA THR A 276 29.57 5.03 -5.83
C THR A 276 29.42 4.25 -7.13
N PRO A 277 28.30 4.41 -7.86
CA PRO A 277 28.13 3.76 -9.16
C PRO A 277 29.26 4.20 -10.11
N LEU A 278 29.83 3.25 -10.84
CA LEU A 278 30.83 3.56 -11.88
C LEU A 278 30.17 4.16 -13.11
N MET A 279 28.91 3.78 -13.38
CA MET A 279 28.14 4.32 -14.50
C MET A 279 27.45 5.61 -14.08
N ASP A 280 27.57 6.62 -14.93
CA ASP A 280 26.80 7.85 -14.85
C ASP A 280 25.29 7.60 -15.03
N TRP A 281 24.46 8.43 -14.41
CA TRP A 281 23.01 8.34 -14.47
C TRP A 281 22.45 8.51 -15.88
N GLY A 282 23.05 9.39 -16.69
CA GLY A 282 22.70 9.58 -18.10
C GLY A 282 22.98 8.33 -18.92
N ALA A 283 24.14 7.71 -18.71
CA ALA A 283 24.51 6.45 -19.33
C ALA A 283 23.56 5.32 -18.90
N ALA A 284 23.22 5.22 -17.61
CA ALA A 284 22.25 4.25 -17.11
C ALA A 284 20.87 4.41 -17.76
N ARG A 285 20.37 5.65 -17.90
CA ARG A 285 19.14 5.95 -18.64
C ARG A 285 19.22 5.47 -20.09
N GLU A 286 20.31 5.75 -20.78
CA GLU A 286 20.48 5.37 -22.18
C GLU A 286 20.56 3.85 -22.38
N HIS A 287 21.25 3.13 -21.49
CA HIS A 287 21.21 1.68 -21.46
C HIS A 287 19.81 1.14 -21.24
N GLY A 288 19.07 1.67 -20.25
CA GLY A 288 17.68 1.32 -19.99
C GLY A 288 16.77 1.55 -21.18
N ARG A 289 16.91 2.72 -21.83
CA ARG A 289 16.16 3.10 -23.03
C ARG A 289 16.38 2.11 -24.18
N ARG A 290 17.64 1.77 -24.48
CA ARG A 290 17.98 0.80 -25.54
C ARG A 290 17.36 -0.56 -25.29
N HIS A 291 17.40 -1.08 -24.06
CA HIS A 291 16.81 -2.37 -23.73
C HIS A 291 15.28 -2.36 -23.85
N VAL A 292 14.62 -1.26 -23.44
CA VAL A 292 13.16 -1.14 -23.57
C VAL A 292 12.76 -0.99 -25.04
N GLN A 293 13.52 -0.24 -25.85
CA GLN A 293 13.28 -0.09 -27.30
C GLN A 293 13.43 -1.43 -28.03
N ALA A 294 14.46 -2.19 -27.73
CA ALA A 294 14.63 -3.54 -28.28
C ALA A 294 13.48 -4.48 -27.91
N ALA A 295 13.01 -4.40 -26.66
CA ALA A 295 11.83 -5.14 -26.21
C ALA A 295 10.54 -4.67 -26.90
N SER A 296 10.37 -3.36 -27.08
CA SER A 296 9.24 -2.76 -27.79
C SER A 296 9.16 -3.32 -29.22
N ALA A 297 10.28 -3.34 -29.94
CA ALA A 297 10.34 -3.91 -31.30
C ALA A 297 10.04 -5.43 -31.32
N ARG A 298 10.48 -6.16 -30.29
CA ARG A 298 10.27 -7.62 -30.20
C ARG A 298 8.84 -8.02 -29.82
N TYR A 299 8.21 -7.28 -28.89
CA TYR A 299 6.93 -7.65 -28.28
C TYR A 299 5.75 -6.78 -28.76
N GLY A 300 5.98 -5.80 -29.62
CA GLY A 300 4.94 -5.01 -30.29
C GLY A 300 4.19 -4.07 -29.35
N PHE A 301 4.88 -3.36 -28.46
CA PHE A 301 4.29 -2.31 -27.60
C PHE A 301 4.95 -0.95 -27.89
N SER A 302 4.26 0.14 -27.53
CA SER A 302 4.80 1.49 -27.63
C SER A 302 5.18 2.06 -26.24
N ILE A 303 6.28 2.83 -26.20
CA ILE A 303 6.73 3.52 -24.99
C ILE A 303 5.99 4.84 -24.89
N ALA A 304 5.11 4.96 -23.88
CA ALA A 304 4.32 6.17 -23.69
C ALA A 304 5.08 7.25 -22.90
N GLN A 305 5.87 6.87 -21.90
CA GLN A 305 6.57 7.83 -21.04
C GLN A 305 7.66 7.19 -20.21
N GLU A 306 8.80 7.88 -20.05
CA GLU A 306 9.77 7.57 -19.00
C GLU A 306 9.22 7.99 -17.64
N ILE A 307 9.37 7.14 -16.62
CA ILE A 307 8.75 7.38 -15.31
C ILE A 307 9.79 7.80 -14.28
N SER A 308 10.80 6.94 -14.04
CA SER A 308 11.79 7.16 -12.99
C SER A 308 13.06 6.37 -13.24
N ILE A 309 14.12 6.80 -12.60
CA ILE A 309 15.37 6.05 -12.49
C ILE A 309 15.79 6.00 -11.01
N ALA A 310 16.34 4.86 -10.60
CA ALA A 310 16.81 4.63 -9.24
C ALA A 310 18.13 3.87 -9.25
N VAL A 311 18.92 4.00 -8.20
CA VAL A 311 20.07 3.12 -7.92
C VAL A 311 19.83 2.41 -6.59
N ASP A 312 19.93 1.08 -6.60
CA ASP A 312 20.07 0.27 -5.38
C ASP A 312 21.56 0.02 -5.15
N ARG A 313 22.14 0.76 -4.21
CA ARG A 313 23.59 0.70 -3.94
C ARG A 313 24.00 -0.58 -3.23
N GLU A 314 23.12 -1.18 -2.44
CA GLU A 314 23.40 -2.44 -1.75
C GLU A 314 23.48 -3.60 -2.76
N ARG A 315 22.70 -3.52 -3.83
CA ARG A 315 22.71 -4.52 -4.89
C ARG A 315 23.58 -4.16 -6.08
N GLY A 316 24.01 -2.93 -6.21
CA GLY A 316 24.83 -2.46 -7.33
C GLY A 316 24.06 -2.45 -8.66
N VAL A 317 22.78 -2.05 -8.63
CA VAL A 317 21.92 -2.05 -9.81
C VAL A 317 21.23 -0.71 -10.02
N TYR A 318 20.95 -0.36 -11.29
CA TYR A 318 20.01 0.69 -11.67
C TYR A 318 18.67 0.09 -12.05
N ASP A 319 17.59 0.72 -11.59
CA ASP A 319 16.21 0.48 -12.02
C ASP A 319 15.77 1.64 -12.92
N TYR A 320 15.50 1.36 -14.19
CA TYR A 320 14.90 2.32 -15.11
C TYR A 320 13.48 1.88 -15.45
N ARG A 321 12.51 2.76 -15.20
CA ARG A 321 11.09 2.47 -15.32
C ARG A 321 10.44 3.33 -16.39
N VAL A 322 9.64 2.67 -17.24
CA VAL A 322 8.82 3.32 -18.27
C VAL A 322 7.36 2.91 -18.14
N LYS A 323 6.49 3.73 -18.72
CA LYS A 323 5.09 3.40 -18.99
C LYS A 323 4.94 3.08 -20.47
N THR A 324 4.23 1.99 -20.76
CA THR A 324 3.88 1.56 -22.11
C THR A 324 2.37 1.70 -22.35
N ASP A 325 1.92 1.52 -23.58
CA ASP A 325 0.50 1.45 -23.94
C ASP A 325 -0.23 0.25 -23.32
N GLN A 326 0.52 -0.79 -22.93
CA GLN A 326 -0.01 -1.98 -22.24
C GLN A 326 -0.19 -1.78 -20.72
N ASP A 327 0.27 -0.65 -20.18
CA ASP A 327 0.20 -0.35 -18.75
C ASP A 327 -1.13 0.26 -18.34
N MET A 328 -1.95 -0.47 -17.57
CA MET A 328 -3.21 0.03 -17.00
C MET A 328 -3.00 1.00 -15.82
N GLY A 329 -1.88 0.89 -15.13
CA GLY A 329 -1.54 1.71 -13.95
C GLY A 329 -0.85 3.03 -14.31
N LYS A 330 -0.95 4.02 -13.41
CA LYS A 330 -0.33 5.35 -13.62
C LYS A 330 1.19 5.35 -13.51
N GLY A 331 1.79 4.34 -12.90
CA GLY A 331 3.21 4.31 -12.51
C GLY A 331 4.15 3.59 -13.47
N GLY A 332 3.65 3.02 -14.57
CA GLY A 332 4.42 2.14 -15.43
C GLY A 332 4.79 0.82 -14.74
N ALA A 333 4.74 -0.29 -15.46
CA ALA A 333 5.09 -1.62 -14.96
C ALA A 333 6.31 -2.22 -15.68
N THR A 334 6.76 -1.59 -16.75
CA THR A 334 7.97 -1.99 -17.48
C THR A 334 9.19 -1.45 -16.75
N VAL A 335 10.05 -2.36 -16.28
CA VAL A 335 11.26 -2.03 -15.51
C VAL A 335 12.44 -2.78 -16.07
N THR A 336 13.51 -2.06 -16.40
CA THR A 336 14.83 -2.64 -16.67
C THR A 336 15.71 -2.52 -15.43
N VAL A 337 16.31 -3.61 -15.03
CA VAL A 337 17.32 -3.68 -13.99
C VAL A 337 18.68 -3.89 -14.65
N LEU A 338 19.59 -2.96 -14.44
CA LEU A 338 20.91 -2.91 -15.06
C LEU A 338 22.02 -3.07 -14.02
N ASN A 339 23.08 -3.75 -14.38
CA ASN A 339 24.30 -3.72 -13.58
C ASN A 339 24.85 -2.28 -13.51
N ALA A 340 25.07 -1.76 -12.30
CA ALA A 340 25.49 -0.37 -12.10
C ALA A 340 26.92 -0.08 -12.56
N TYR A 341 27.72 -1.11 -12.85
CA TYR A 341 29.09 -0.97 -13.35
C TYR A 341 29.16 -1.10 -14.87
N THR A 342 28.46 -2.09 -15.44
CA THR A 342 28.63 -2.45 -16.86
C THR A 342 27.48 -1.97 -17.74
N GLY A 343 26.32 -1.64 -17.17
CA GLY A 343 25.08 -1.36 -17.92
C GLY A 343 24.42 -2.60 -18.54
N GLU A 344 24.93 -3.78 -18.25
CA GLU A 344 24.32 -5.03 -18.73
C GLU A 344 22.93 -5.23 -18.14
N LEU A 345 22.03 -5.76 -18.95
CA LEU A 345 20.67 -6.08 -18.53
C LEU A 345 20.69 -7.30 -17.59
N ILE A 346 20.32 -7.09 -16.33
CA ILE A 346 20.11 -8.18 -15.35
C ILE A 346 18.70 -8.73 -15.46
N ARG A 347 17.70 -7.85 -15.57
CA ARG A 347 16.30 -8.23 -15.64
C ARG A 347 15.48 -7.20 -16.41
N LEU A 348 14.58 -7.69 -17.23
CA LEU A 348 13.52 -6.89 -17.86
C LEU A 348 12.17 -7.44 -17.41
N THR A 349 11.36 -6.59 -16.79
CA THR A 349 9.98 -6.89 -16.40
C THR A 349 9.05 -6.22 -17.39
N LEU A 350 8.20 -7.00 -18.04
CA LEU A 350 7.20 -6.54 -19.00
C LEU A 350 5.82 -7.05 -18.57
N PRO A 351 4.75 -6.24 -18.58
CA PRO A 351 3.39 -6.71 -18.28
C PRO A 351 2.96 -7.90 -19.13
N ALA A 352 3.36 -7.93 -20.40
CA ALA A 352 3.03 -8.98 -21.36
C ALA A 352 3.71 -10.34 -21.07
N THR A 353 4.80 -10.34 -20.31
CA THR A 353 5.59 -11.56 -20.00
C THR A 353 5.55 -11.94 -18.52
N ASP A 354 4.67 -11.32 -17.74
CA ASP A 354 4.53 -11.63 -16.34
C ASP A 354 4.04 -13.06 -16.11
N SER A 355 4.56 -13.69 -15.07
CA SER A 355 3.93 -14.87 -14.50
C SER A 355 2.58 -14.53 -13.87
N VAL A 356 1.76 -15.54 -13.64
CA VAL A 356 0.47 -15.34 -12.93
C VAL A 356 0.71 -14.69 -11.56
N GLY A 357 1.76 -15.11 -10.84
CA GLY A 357 2.11 -14.53 -9.53
C GLY A 357 2.54 -13.08 -9.62
N ASP A 358 3.33 -12.69 -10.63
CA ASP A 358 3.73 -11.29 -10.85
C ASP A 358 2.53 -10.42 -11.18
N ALA A 359 1.62 -10.90 -12.04
CA ALA A 359 0.39 -10.21 -12.38
C ALA A 359 -0.51 -10.01 -11.15
N VAL A 360 -0.74 -11.06 -10.36
CA VAL A 360 -1.53 -10.98 -9.11
C VAL A 360 -0.89 -10.00 -8.13
N HIS A 361 0.42 -10.09 -7.89
CA HIS A 361 1.14 -9.16 -7.02
C HIS A 361 0.96 -7.70 -7.44
N ARG A 362 1.10 -7.43 -8.74
CA ARG A 362 0.90 -6.09 -9.31
C ARG A 362 -0.54 -5.61 -9.11
N TRP A 363 -1.54 -6.43 -9.41
CA TRP A 363 -2.95 -6.07 -9.28
C TRP A 363 -3.35 -5.80 -7.84
N ILE A 364 -2.99 -6.66 -6.87
CA ILE A 364 -3.32 -6.41 -5.46
C ILE A 364 -2.67 -5.13 -4.94
N THR A 365 -1.42 -4.83 -5.38
CA THR A 365 -0.72 -3.60 -5.04
C THR A 365 -1.44 -2.37 -5.60
N TRP A 366 -1.86 -2.41 -6.87
CA TRP A 366 -2.57 -1.31 -7.51
C TRP A 366 -3.97 -1.08 -6.92
N LEU A 367 -4.69 -2.15 -6.61
CA LEU A 367 -5.99 -2.07 -5.95
C LEU A 367 -5.87 -1.47 -4.55
N HIS A 368 -4.91 -1.95 -3.75
CA HIS A 368 -4.67 -1.41 -2.41
C HIS A 368 -4.32 0.08 -2.44
N THR A 369 -3.43 0.48 -3.34
CA THR A 369 -2.92 1.86 -3.41
C THR A 369 -3.75 2.79 -4.29
N ALA A 370 -4.91 2.33 -4.78
CA ALA A 370 -5.79 3.06 -5.70
C ALA A 370 -5.08 3.66 -6.93
N ARG A 371 -4.06 2.95 -7.47
CA ARG A 371 -3.29 3.39 -8.65
C ARG A 371 -3.93 3.06 -9.99
N VAL A 372 -5.04 2.32 -9.99
CA VAL A 372 -5.87 1.99 -11.15
C VAL A 372 -7.22 2.65 -11.04
N PHE A 373 -7.94 2.78 -12.14
CA PHE A 373 -9.31 3.31 -12.23
C PHE A 373 -9.54 4.72 -11.66
N GLY A 374 -8.49 5.45 -11.27
CA GLY A 374 -8.57 6.86 -10.86
C GLY A 374 -9.45 7.12 -9.62
N ARG A 375 -10.28 8.20 -9.66
CA ARG A 375 -11.12 8.62 -8.52
C ARG A 375 -12.11 7.56 -8.04
N PRO A 376 -12.81 6.78 -8.89
CA PRO A 376 -13.69 5.71 -8.42
C PRO A 376 -12.96 4.73 -7.49
N MET A 377 -11.75 4.29 -7.83
CA MET A 377 -10.99 3.38 -6.98
C MET A 377 -10.55 4.03 -5.67
N GLN A 378 -10.20 5.31 -5.68
CA GLN A 378 -9.90 6.06 -4.46
C GLN A 378 -11.10 6.08 -3.50
N ILE A 379 -12.32 6.28 -4.03
CA ILE A 379 -13.55 6.23 -3.24
C ILE A 379 -13.80 4.83 -2.69
N ILE A 380 -13.60 3.78 -3.48
CA ILE A 380 -13.76 2.39 -3.05
C ILE A 380 -12.77 2.07 -1.91
N VAL A 381 -11.50 2.42 -2.05
CA VAL A 381 -10.48 2.19 -1.01
C VAL A 381 -10.81 2.97 0.27
N CYS A 382 -11.18 4.25 0.15
CA CYS A 382 -11.62 5.08 1.27
C CYS A 382 -12.81 4.45 2.01
N THR A 383 -13.86 4.07 1.27
CA THR A 383 -15.06 3.43 1.83
C THR A 383 -14.71 2.09 2.50
N THR A 384 -13.82 1.30 1.89
CA THR A 384 -13.33 0.05 2.49
C THR A 384 -12.64 0.28 3.83
N GLY A 385 -11.79 1.31 3.92
CA GLY A 385 -11.15 1.68 5.19
C GLY A 385 -12.17 2.09 6.27
N ILE A 386 -13.19 2.89 5.91
CA ILE A 386 -14.29 3.25 6.82
C ILE A 386 -15.06 2.01 7.29
N ILE A 387 -15.31 1.05 6.39
CA ILE A 387 -15.97 -0.21 6.75
C ILE A 387 -15.09 -1.04 7.70
N VAL A 388 -13.77 -1.09 7.50
CA VAL A 388 -12.83 -1.77 8.43
C VAL A 388 -12.92 -1.16 9.82
N VAL A 389 -12.96 0.16 9.93
CA VAL A 389 -13.17 0.87 11.21
C VAL A 389 -14.52 0.49 11.83
N SER A 390 -15.60 0.49 11.04
CA SER A 390 -16.93 0.10 11.49
C SER A 390 -16.97 -1.36 11.97
N LEU A 391 -16.31 -2.29 11.27
CA LEU A 391 -16.18 -3.68 11.66
C LEU A 391 -15.43 -3.81 12.99
N SER A 392 -14.35 -3.07 13.19
CA SER A 392 -13.58 -3.06 14.42
C SER A 392 -14.42 -2.57 15.61
N VAL A 393 -15.08 -1.43 15.45
CA VAL A 393 -15.94 -0.84 16.50
C VAL A 393 -17.12 -1.75 16.82
N THR A 394 -17.85 -2.24 15.80
CA THR A 394 -18.99 -3.12 16.02
C THR A 394 -18.60 -4.47 16.62
N GLY A 395 -17.41 -4.98 16.27
CA GLY A 395 -16.84 -6.19 16.87
C GLY A 395 -16.63 -6.03 18.38
N VAL A 396 -15.99 -4.93 18.82
CA VAL A 396 -15.81 -4.58 20.23
C VAL A 396 -17.16 -4.42 20.93
N MET A 397 -18.12 -3.73 20.34
CA MET A 397 -19.46 -3.53 20.91
C MET A 397 -20.21 -4.84 21.13
N ILE A 398 -20.11 -5.77 20.17
CA ILE A 398 -20.73 -7.11 20.27
C ILE A 398 -20.08 -7.91 21.42
N TRP A 399 -18.75 -7.85 21.51
CA TRP A 399 -17.99 -8.53 22.58
C TRP A 399 -18.32 -7.96 23.96
N TRP A 400 -18.29 -6.63 24.11
CA TRP A 400 -18.54 -5.96 25.40
C TRP A 400 -19.93 -6.32 25.95
N ARG A 401 -20.97 -6.26 25.14
CA ARG A 401 -22.35 -6.57 25.53
C ARG A 401 -22.57 -8.01 25.97
N LYS A 402 -21.78 -8.95 25.44
CA LYS A 402 -21.86 -10.35 25.88
C LYS A 402 -21.23 -10.59 27.24
N ARG A 403 -20.42 -9.67 27.75
CA ARG A 403 -19.79 -9.75 29.07
C ARG A 403 -20.57 -9.07 30.18
N THR A 404 -21.40 -8.06 29.85
CA THR A 404 -22.25 -7.39 30.82
C THR A 404 -23.50 -8.24 31.08
N PRO A 405 -23.68 -8.83 32.29
CA PRO A 405 -24.92 -9.52 32.64
C PRO A 405 -26.08 -8.54 32.56
N ASN A 406 -27.22 -9.00 32.04
CA ASN A 406 -28.44 -8.19 31.97
C ASN A 406 -28.96 -8.00 33.43
N LYS A 407 -28.64 -6.87 34.07
CA LYS A 407 -29.06 -6.55 35.46
C LYS A 407 -30.59 -6.50 35.63
N ASN A 408 -31.37 -6.65 34.57
CA ASN A 408 -32.83 -6.55 34.60
C ASN A 408 -33.58 -7.89 34.60
N SER A 409 -32.90 -9.02 34.79
CA SER A 409 -33.60 -10.32 34.93
C SER A 409 -33.92 -10.72 36.37
N GLY A 410 -33.60 -9.87 37.36
CA GLY A 410 -33.79 -10.13 38.77
C GLY A 410 -34.97 -9.43 39.46
N LEU A 411 -35.81 -8.70 38.74
CA LEU A 411 -36.95 -7.95 39.33
C LEU A 411 -38.33 -8.43 38.91
N ALA A 412 -38.46 -9.65 38.41
CA ALA A 412 -39.77 -10.23 38.02
C ALA A 412 -40.00 -11.59 38.71
N GLY A 413 -39.76 -11.66 40.00
CA GLY A 413 -40.06 -12.85 40.79
C GLY A 413 -40.21 -12.49 42.24
N ASP A 414 -41.18 -11.62 42.59
CA ASP A 414 -41.80 -11.48 43.89
C ASP A 414 -42.89 -10.39 43.77
N ALA A 415 -44.10 -10.80 43.30
CA ALA A 415 -45.36 -10.16 43.56
C ALA A 415 -46.48 -11.12 43.19
#